data_159f85e559e6fac7345c78890b7a776e
#
_entry.id   159f85e559e6fac7345c78890b7a776e
#
_cell.length_a   1.000
_cell.length_b   1.000
_cell.length_c   1.000
_cell.angle_alpha   90.00
_cell.angle_beta   90.00
_cell.angle_gamma   90.00
#
_symmetry.space_group_name_H-M   'P 1'
#
loop_
_entity.id
_entity.type
_entity.pdbx_description
1 polymer ?
#
loop_
_entity_poly.entity_id
_entity_poly.type
_entity_poly.pdbx_seq_one_letter_code
_entity_poly.pdbx_strand_id
1 'polypeptide(L)'
;FLSPRIATWHARHPGVLLDLQIDPFPQPRIEEFDVTFLVVDDGFDGDIVARPLATTDWIACASPDYLLRAGTPGAPEQLRGHTYLKFQWPQNSGHYGRQTRLQPVGGGDAVEVDLRPALQTTSFDVLLRAALDGAGITFLSRLLVASHLERGSLVHLLPDWVFGRFTIYAALPTRK
;
A
#
# COMPACT_ATOMS: atom_id res chain seq x y z
N PHE A 1 -2.61 -9.80 2.27
CA PHE A 1 -3.91 -10.16 1.68
C PHE A 1 -4.07 -11.68 1.56
N LEU A 2 -3.18 -12.39 0.88
CA LEU A 2 -3.26 -13.86 0.67
C LEU A 2 -2.73 -14.65 1.87
N SER A 3 -1.63 -14.22 2.48
CA SER A 3 -0.88 -14.99 3.47
C SER A 3 -1.74 -15.58 4.60
N PRO A 4 -2.72 -14.87 5.20
CA PRO A 4 -3.56 -15.44 6.26
C PRO A 4 -4.48 -16.58 5.80
N ARG A 5 -4.65 -16.78 4.49
CA ARG A 5 -5.56 -17.76 3.91
C ARG A 5 -4.85 -19.00 3.35
N ILE A 6 -3.53 -18.94 3.21
CA ILE A 6 -2.73 -20.02 2.58
C ILE A 6 -2.88 -21.33 3.36
N ALA A 7 -2.78 -21.31 4.68
CA ALA A 7 -2.88 -22.52 5.50
C ALA A 7 -4.25 -23.22 5.34
N THR A 8 -5.34 -22.44 5.41
CA THR A 8 -6.71 -22.98 5.24
C THR A 8 -6.95 -23.48 3.81
N TRP A 9 -6.39 -22.79 2.82
CA TRP A 9 -6.50 -23.21 1.43
C TRP A 9 -5.72 -24.49 1.18
N HIS A 10 -4.47 -24.58 1.63
CA HIS A 10 -3.61 -25.78 1.48
C HIS A 10 -4.22 -27.02 2.17
N ALA A 11 -4.86 -26.85 3.33
CA ALA A 11 -5.54 -27.95 4.01
C ALA A 11 -6.69 -28.54 3.18
N ARG A 12 -7.32 -27.73 2.30
CA ARG A 12 -8.39 -28.17 1.38
C ARG A 12 -7.87 -28.71 0.06
N HIS A 13 -6.65 -28.33 -0.32
CA HIS A 13 -6.01 -28.68 -1.59
C HIS A 13 -4.57 -29.17 -1.40
N PRO A 14 -4.34 -30.30 -0.65
CA PRO A 14 -2.99 -30.71 -0.24
C PRO A 14 -2.10 -31.19 -1.40
N GLY A 15 -2.71 -31.51 -2.56
CA GLY A 15 -1.97 -31.92 -3.75
C GLY A 15 -1.59 -30.78 -4.70
N VAL A 16 -1.90 -29.52 -4.35
CA VAL A 16 -1.61 -28.36 -5.20
C VAL A 16 -0.46 -27.56 -4.65
N LEU A 17 0.57 -27.34 -5.47
CA LEU A 17 1.66 -26.43 -5.17
C LEU A 17 1.20 -24.99 -5.43
N LEU A 18 1.41 -24.10 -4.45
CA LEU A 18 1.30 -22.66 -4.64
C LEU A 18 2.70 -22.09 -4.88
N ASP A 19 2.94 -21.61 -6.11
CA ASP A 19 4.11 -20.80 -6.45
C ASP A 19 3.69 -19.33 -6.48
N LEU A 20 4.20 -18.53 -5.54
CA LEU A 20 3.87 -17.11 -5.42
C LEU A 20 5.08 -16.27 -5.82
N GLN A 21 4.97 -15.57 -6.93
CA GLN A 21 5.96 -14.61 -7.38
C GLN A 21 5.49 -13.19 -7.04
N ILE A 22 6.38 -12.39 -6.47
CA ILE A 22 6.12 -10.98 -6.16
C ILE A 22 7.02 -10.15 -7.06
N ASP A 23 6.40 -9.44 -7.98
CA ASP A 23 7.09 -8.52 -8.87
C ASP A 23 6.61 -7.09 -8.57
N PRO A 24 7.48 -6.22 -8.07
CA PRO A 24 7.06 -4.87 -7.67
C PRO A 24 6.79 -3.94 -8.85
N PHE A 25 7.24 -4.27 -10.07
CA PHE A 25 7.23 -3.29 -11.17
C PHE A 25 6.89 -3.82 -12.56
N PRO A 26 6.06 -4.77 -12.76
CA PRO A 26 5.94 -5.29 -14.09
C PRO A 26 4.90 -4.58 -14.93
N GLN A 27 5.13 -4.65 -16.22
CA GLN A 27 4.01 -4.89 -17.11
C GLN A 27 3.42 -6.24 -16.70
N PRO A 28 2.10 -6.32 -16.39
CA PRO A 28 1.51 -7.54 -15.86
C PRO A 28 1.68 -8.68 -16.88
N ARG A 29 2.46 -9.70 -16.50
CA ARG A 29 2.68 -10.92 -17.32
C ARG A 29 1.54 -11.91 -17.10
N ILE A 30 0.30 -11.49 -17.40
CA ILE A 30 -0.93 -12.25 -17.06
C ILE A 30 -0.92 -13.61 -17.72
N GLU A 31 -0.41 -13.71 -18.95
CA GLU A 31 -0.41 -14.95 -19.73
C GLU A 31 0.60 -16.01 -19.22
N GLU A 32 1.51 -15.62 -18.32
CA GLU A 32 2.54 -16.52 -17.77
C GLU A 32 2.12 -17.20 -16.46
N PHE A 33 1.02 -16.74 -15.84
CA PHE A 33 0.55 -17.20 -14.54
C PHE A 33 -0.90 -17.68 -14.59
N ASP A 34 -1.27 -18.61 -13.72
CA ASP A 34 -2.66 -19.06 -13.59
C ASP A 34 -3.57 -17.94 -13.08
N VAL A 35 -3.04 -17.09 -12.17
CA VAL A 35 -3.73 -15.92 -11.62
C VAL A 35 -2.71 -14.82 -11.36
N THR A 36 -2.99 -13.60 -11.85
CA THR A 36 -2.18 -12.40 -11.54
C THR A 36 -2.98 -11.45 -10.68
N PHE A 37 -2.42 -11.03 -9.54
CA PHE A 37 -3.02 -9.99 -8.70
C PHE A 37 -2.41 -8.64 -9.04
N LEU A 38 -3.28 -7.69 -9.41
CA LEU A 38 -2.90 -6.33 -9.76
C LEU A 38 -3.40 -5.38 -8.69
N VAL A 39 -2.56 -4.43 -8.28
CA VAL A 39 -2.96 -3.32 -7.41
C VAL A 39 -2.91 -2.06 -8.25
N VAL A 40 -4.06 -1.47 -8.49
CA VAL A 40 -4.22 -0.31 -9.37
C VAL A 40 -4.99 0.80 -8.67
N ASP A 41 -4.68 2.04 -9.01
CA ASP A 41 -5.44 3.21 -8.58
C ASP A 41 -6.67 3.45 -9.47
N ASP A 42 -7.49 4.43 -9.11
CA ASP A 42 -8.75 4.76 -9.81
C ASP A 42 -8.53 5.26 -11.26
N GLY A 43 -7.29 5.48 -11.68
CA GLY A 43 -6.91 5.94 -13.02
C GLY A 43 -6.45 4.83 -13.98
N PHE A 44 -6.56 3.58 -13.59
CA PHE A 44 -6.12 2.47 -14.45
C PHE A 44 -7.10 2.23 -15.61
N ASP A 45 -6.64 2.52 -16.82
CA ASP A 45 -7.31 2.24 -18.08
C ASP A 45 -6.50 1.17 -18.85
N GLY A 46 -6.65 -0.07 -18.45
CA GLY A 46 -5.99 -1.23 -19.08
C GLY A 46 -7.02 -2.16 -19.72
N ASP A 47 -6.78 -2.57 -20.96
CA ASP A 47 -7.60 -3.57 -21.69
C ASP A 47 -7.30 -4.99 -21.12
N ILE A 48 -7.70 -5.21 -19.86
CA ILE A 48 -7.45 -6.45 -19.13
C ILE A 48 -8.76 -6.99 -18.57
N VAL A 49 -9.04 -8.27 -18.84
CA VAL A 49 -10.15 -8.97 -18.20
C VAL A 49 -9.74 -9.30 -16.76
N ALA A 50 -10.15 -8.45 -15.83
CA ALA A 50 -9.81 -8.61 -14.42
C ALA A 50 -11.04 -8.45 -13.53
N ARG A 51 -11.10 -9.22 -12.45
CA ARG A 51 -12.17 -9.19 -11.45
C ARG A 51 -11.72 -8.40 -10.22
N PRO A 52 -12.43 -7.35 -9.81
CA PRO A 52 -12.11 -6.65 -8.57
C PRO A 52 -12.36 -7.56 -7.37
N LEU A 53 -11.41 -7.60 -6.45
CA LEU A 53 -11.46 -8.40 -5.22
C LEU A 53 -11.69 -7.55 -3.98
N ALA A 54 -10.97 -6.44 -3.87
CA ALA A 54 -11.06 -5.53 -2.73
C ALA A 54 -10.56 -4.14 -3.11
N THR A 55 -11.19 -3.12 -2.55
CA THR A 55 -10.72 -1.73 -2.63
C THR A 55 -10.27 -1.29 -1.24
N THR A 56 -9.20 -0.53 -1.16
CA THR A 56 -8.60 -0.07 0.09
C THR A 56 -8.02 1.33 -0.06
N ASP A 57 -8.17 2.12 0.98
CA ASP A 57 -7.48 3.40 1.09
C ASP A 57 -6.04 3.16 1.56
N TRP A 58 -5.12 3.95 1.06
CA TRP A 58 -3.77 4.04 1.56
C TRP A 58 -3.67 5.22 2.50
N ILE A 59 -3.29 4.93 3.73
CA ILE A 59 -3.35 5.84 4.88
C ILE A 59 -1.96 6.09 5.44
N ALA A 60 -1.75 7.28 5.99
CA ALA A 60 -0.56 7.60 6.76
C ALA A 60 -0.60 6.85 8.09
N CYS A 61 0.49 6.20 8.48
CA CYS A 61 0.60 5.55 9.77
C CYS A 61 2.03 5.59 10.33
N ALA A 62 2.13 5.50 11.66
CA ALA A 62 3.39 5.39 12.40
C ALA A 62 3.14 4.66 13.73
N SER A 63 4.21 4.19 14.39
CA SER A 63 4.09 3.62 15.73
C SER A 63 3.89 4.70 16.80
N PRO A 64 3.23 4.38 17.93
CA PRO A 64 3.12 5.29 19.07
C PRO A 64 4.49 5.81 19.56
N ASP A 65 5.49 4.95 19.61
CA ASP A 65 6.85 5.32 20.05
C ASP A 65 7.50 6.38 19.16
N TYR A 66 7.28 6.31 17.85
CA TYR A 66 7.72 7.37 16.96
C TYR A 66 7.02 8.68 17.26
N LEU A 67 5.70 8.66 17.42
CA LEU A 67 4.88 9.85 17.65
C LEU A 67 5.16 10.50 18.99
N LEU A 68 5.50 9.73 20.02
CA LEU A 68 5.94 10.26 21.31
C LEU A 68 7.22 11.11 21.20
N ARG A 69 8.12 10.73 20.29
CA ARG A 69 9.40 11.45 20.08
C ARG A 69 9.29 12.61 19.10
N ALA A 70 8.51 12.42 18.03
CA ALA A 70 8.48 13.35 16.89
C ALA A 70 7.24 14.25 16.85
N GLY A 71 6.25 13.99 17.71
CA GLY A 71 4.94 14.63 17.64
C GLY A 71 4.00 13.94 16.66
N THR A 72 2.72 14.35 16.69
CA THR A 72 1.67 13.84 15.79
C THR A 72 1.29 14.95 14.81
N PRO A 73 1.40 14.73 13.49
CA PRO A 73 1.00 15.73 12.51
C PRO A 73 -0.53 15.89 12.51
N GLY A 74 -0.99 17.14 12.62
CA GLY A 74 -2.42 17.51 12.59
C GLY A 74 -2.90 17.96 11.21
N ALA A 75 -1.98 18.20 10.25
CA ALA A 75 -2.29 18.59 8.88
C ALA A 75 -1.25 18.00 7.91
N PRO A 76 -1.61 17.82 6.61
CA PRO A 76 -0.70 17.24 5.61
C PRO A 76 0.64 17.94 5.51
N GLU A 77 0.69 19.25 5.62
CA GLU A 77 1.91 20.06 5.48
C GLU A 77 2.92 19.76 6.60
N GLN A 78 2.45 19.36 7.77
CA GLN A 78 3.29 19.02 8.91
C GLN A 78 4.10 17.74 8.70
N LEU A 79 3.69 16.88 7.76
CA LEU A 79 4.45 15.69 7.36
C LEU A 79 5.90 16.05 6.91
N ARG A 80 6.13 17.27 6.43
CA ARG A 80 7.49 17.74 6.06
C ARG A 80 8.49 17.70 7.20
N GLY A 81 8.00 17.82 8.43
CA GLY A 81 8.81 17.77 9.65
C GLY A 81 9.12 16.36 10.15
N HIS A 82 8.56 15.33 9.50
CA HIS A 82 8.69 13.95 9.94
C HIS A 82 9.60 13.11 9.04
N THR A 83 10.16 12.06 9.64
CA THR A 83 10.89 11.04 8.89
C THR A 83 9.92 10.25 8.01
N TYR A 84 10.14 10.26 6.70
CA TYR A 84 9.29 9.59 5.73
C TYR A 84 9.91 8.29 5.24
N LEU A 85 9.14 7.22 5.29
CA LEU A 85 9.49 5.89 4.77
C LEU A 85 8.67 5.66 3.51
N LYS A 86 9.33 5.65 2.35
CA LYS A 86 8.68 5.70 1.05
C LYS A 86 8.67 4.36 0.34
N PHE A 87 7.50 4.00 -0.21
CA PHE A 87 7.46 2.98 -1.24
C PHE A 87 8.00 3.54 -2.56
N GLN A 88 8.89 2.79 -3.21
CA GLN A 88 9.47 3.16 -4.50
C GLN A 88 8.51 2.77 -5.62
N TRP A 89 7.74 3.71 -6.09
CA TRP A 89 6.84 3.53 -7.23
C TRP A 89 7.61 3.52 -8.56
N PRO A 90 7.09 2.83 -9.60
CA PRO A 90 7.64 2.93 -10.95
C PRO A 90 7.71 4.38 -11.45
N GLN A 91 8.70 4.68 -12.29
CA GLN A 91 8.90 6.04 -12.83
C GLN A 91 7.70 6.56 -13.66
N ASN A 92 6.96 5.66 -14.27
CA ASN A 92 5.78 5.96 -15.06
C ASN A 92 4.48 6.02 -14.25
N SER A 93 4.56 5.83 -12.92
CA SER A 93 3.39 6.00 -12.05
C SER A 93 3.21 7.46 -11.64
N GLY A 94 1.97 7.88 -11.40
CA GLY A 94 1.68 9.19 -10.84
C GLY A 94 2.23 9.42 -9.41
N HIS A 95 2.76 8.37 -8.78
CA HIS A 95 3.30 8.39 -7.42
C HIS A 95 4.84 8.43 -7.38
N TYR A 96 5.50 8.51 -8.55
CA TYR A 96 6.94 8.66 -8.62
C TYR A 96 7.36 10.09 -8.24
N GLY A 97 8.55 10.23 -7.66
CA GLY A 97 9.08 11.53 -7.29
C GLY A 97 8.94 11.83 -5.79
N ARG A 98 9.14 13.10 -5.42
CA ARG A 98 9.12 13.58 -4.02
C ARG A 98 7.78 14.18 -3.62
N GLN A 99 7.00 14.61 -4.57
CA GLN A 99 5.67 15.16 -4.34
C GLN A 99 4.71 14.05 -3.93
N THR A 100 4.11 14.19 -2.78
CA THR A 100 3.12 13.27 -2.24
C THR A 100 1.78 14.00 -2.23
N ARG A 101 0.85 13.51 -3.03
CA ARG A 101 -0.49 14.05 -3.12
C ARG A 101 -1.39 13.36 -2.11
N LEU A 102 -2.05 14.15 -1.28
CA LEU A 102 -3.04 13.68 -0.31
C LEU A 102 -4.42 14.21 -0.70
N GLN A 103 -5.42 13.36 -0.66
CA GLN A 103 -6.80 13.69 -1.02
C GLN A 103 -7.66 13.68 0.23
N PRO A 104 -8.58 14.68 0.43
CA PRO A 104 -9.55 14.64 1.50
C PRO A 104 -10.55 13.50 1.28
N VAL A 105 -10.84 12.74 2.33
CA VAL A 105 -11.83 11.63 2.28
C VAL A 105 -13.22 12.11 1.89
N GLY A 106 -13.60 13.31 2.32
CA GLY A 106 -14.89 13.94 2.04
C GLY A 106 -15.01 14.64 0.68
N GLY A 107 -13.98 14.56 -0.16
CA GLY A 107 -13.88 15.34 -1.40
C GLY A 107 -13.32 16.74 -1.15
N GLY A 108 -12.87 17.40 -2.21
CA GLY A 108 -12.23 18.72 -2.16
C GLY A 108 -10.86 18.71 -2.82
N ASP A 109 -10.11 19.80 -2.67
CA ASP A 109 -8.83 19.96 -3.30
C ASP A 109 -7.76 19.11 -2.61
N ALA A 110 -6.96 18.43 -3.41
CA ALA A 110 -5.82 17.66 -2.92
C ALA A 110 -4.69 18.60 -2.49
N VAL A 111 -3.95 18.18 -1.48
CA VAL A 111 -2.74 18.87 -0.99
C VAL A 111 -1.50 18.11 -1.46
N GLU A 112 -0.54 18.84 -2.02
CA GLU A 112 0.76 18.29 -2.41
C GLU A 112 1.82 18.66 -1.37
N VAL A 113 2.49 17.64 -0.86
CA VAL A 113 3.55 17.80 0.15
C VAL A 113 4.85 17.24 -0.41
N ASP A 114 5.91 18.06 -0.42
CA ASP A 114 7.26 17.59 -0.76
C ASP A 114 7.85 16.85 0.45
N LEU A 115 7.91 15.52 0.35
CA LEU A 115 8.44 14.65 1.39
C LEU A 115 9.81 14.10 0.99
N ARG A 116 10.80 14.27 1.89
CA ARG A 116 12.14 13.71 1.71
C ARG A 116 12.21 12.35 2.37
N PRO A 117 12.35 11.26 1.60
CA PRO A 117 12.41 9.93 2.19
C PRO A 117 13.76 9.73 2.91
N ALA A 118 13.71 9.18 4.12
CA ALA A 118 14.87 8.65 4.83
C ALA A 118 15.11 7.17 4.47
N LEU A 119 14.06 6.45 4.09
CA LEU A 119 14.10 5.10 3.56
C LEU A 119 13.26 5.04 2.28
N GLN A 120 13.78 4.36 1.26
CA GLN A 120 13.02 4.05 0.05
C GLN A 120 13.21 2.57 -0.30
N THR A 121 12.10 1.87 -0.53
CA THR A 121 12.11 0.42 -0.79
C THR A 121 10.91 0.01 -1.65
N THR A 122 11.05 -1.10 -2.37
CA THR A 122 9.98 -1.75 -3.14
C THR A 122 9.22 -2.79 -2.32
N SER A 123 9.54 -2.96 -1.02
CA SER A 123 8.93 -3.94 -0.14
C SER A 123 8.01 -3.29 0.90
N PHE A 124 6.72 -3.62 0.84
CA PHE A 124 5.75 -3.18 1.86
C PHE A 124 6.02 -3.80 3.23
N ASP A 125 6.59 -5.01 3.30
CA ASP A 125 6.96 -5.65 4.56
C ASP A 125 8.08 -4.88 5.26
N VAL A 126 9.09 -4.42 4.52
CA VAL A 126 10.15 -3.57 5.06
C VAL A 126 9.60 -2.26 5.59
N LEU A 127 8.69 -1.60 4.86
CA LEU A 127 8.04 -0.37 5.32
C LEU A 127 7.23 -0.58 6.59
N LEU A 128 6.42 -1.65 6.61
CA LEU A 128 5.59 -1.99 7.76
C LEU A 128 6.45 -2.23 9.00
N ARG A 129 7.51 -3.05 8.89
CA ARG A 129 8.42 -3.33 10.01
C ARG A 129 9.14 -2.08 10.48
N ALA A 130 9.69 -1.28 9.57
CA ALA A 130 10.35 -0.03 9.92
C ALA A 130 9.41 0.95 10.63
N ALA A 131 8.14 1.04 10.21
CA ALA A 131 7.15 1.88 10.87
C ALA A 131 6.80 1.35 12.27
N LEU A 132 6.64 0.03 12.44
CA LEU A 132 6.41 -0.62 13.74
C LEU A 132 7.57 -0.39 14.71
N ASP A 133 8.81 -0.44 14.21
CA ASP A 133 10.04 -0.20 14.98
C ASP A 133 10.29 1.30 15.24
N GLY A 134 9.37 2.17 14.85
CA GLY A 134 9.45 3.60 15.14
C GLY A 134 10.40 4.39 14.27
N ALA A 135 10.71 3.92 13.05
CA ALA A 135 11.63 4.63 12.16
C ALA A 135 11.01 5.87 11.50
N GLY A 136 9.67 5.97 11.38
CA GLY A 136 9.05 7.11 10.73
C GLY A 136 7.59 6.89 10.35
N ILE A 137 7.07 7.81 9.53
CA ILE A 137 5.72 7.76 8.93
C ILE A 137 5.81 7.07 7.56
N THR A 138 4.84 6.23 7.25
CA THR A 138 4.68 5.62 5.93
C THR A 138 3.23 5.64 5.47
N PHE A 139 3.02 5.46 4.16
CA PHE A 139 1.69 5.24 3.59
C PHE A 139 1.55 3.76 3.23
N LEU A 140 0.55 3.11 3.82
CA LEU A 140 0.26 1.69 3.60
C LEU A 140 -1.24 1.47 3.42
N SER A 141 -1.57 0.39 2.74
CA SER A 141 -2.96 -0.06 2.59
C SER A 141 -3.59 -0.30 3.97
N ARG A 142 -4.80 0.24 4.20
CA ARG A 142 -5.58 0.01 5.42
C ARG A 142 -5.78 -1.49 5.67
N LEU A 143 -5.96 -2.30 4.61
CA LEU A 143 -6.09 -3.75 4.75
C LEU A 143 -4.81 -4.41 5.29
N LEU A 144 -3.64 -3.90 4.92
CA LEU A 144 -2.36 -4.43 5.40
C LEU A 144 -2.14 -4.12 6.88
N VAL A 145 -2.51 -2.92 7.32
CA VAL A 145 -2.23 -2.44 8.67
C VAL A 145 -3.40 -2.63 9.66
N ALA A 146 -4.56 -3.14 9.22
CA ALA A 146 -5.77 -3.24 10.02
C ALA A 146 -5.54 -3.85 11.41
N SER A 147 -4.91 -5.02 11.48
CA SER A 147 -4.61 -5.70 12.74
C SER A 147 -3.61 -4.94 13.64
N HIS A 148 -2.75 -4.11 13.06
CA HIS A 148 -1.82 -3.25 13.81
C HIS A 148 -2.51 -2.03 14.38
N LEU A 149 -3.48 -1.46 13.65
CA LEU A 149 -4.32 -0.37 14.15
C LEU A 149 -5.21 -0.85 15.29
N GLU A 150 -5.86 -2.02 15.16
CA GLU A 150 -6.69 -2.63 16.21
C GLU A 150 -5.92 -2.90 17.50
N ARG A 151 -4.65 -3.36 17.39
CA ARG A 151 -3.78 -3.60 18.54
C ARG A 151 -3.08 -2.35 19.07
N GLY A 152 -3.25 -1.21 18.42
CA GLY A 152 -2.57 0.04 18.77
C GLY A 152 -1.06 0.04 18.52
N SER A 153 -0.51 -0.94 17.78
CA SER A 153 0.92 -0.96 17.41
C SER A 153 1.26 0.00 16.27
N LEU A 154 0.24 0.43 15.52
CA LEU A 154 0.28 1.58 14.61
C LEU A 154 -0.89 2.52 14.91
N VAL A 155 -0.67 3.80 14.64
CA VAL A 155 -1.67 4.87 14.72
C VAL A 155 -1.97 5.35 13.31
N HIS A 156 -3.26 5.46 12.95
CA HIS A 156 -3.69 6.12 11.72
C HIS A 156 -3.57 7.63 11.90
N LEU A 157 -2.80 8.27 11.05
CA LEU A 157 -2.55 9.71 11.04
C LEU A 157 -3.43 10.39 9.99
N LEU A 158 -3.82 11.63 10.26
CA LEU A 158 -4.60 12.44 9.33
C LEU A 158 -5.83 11.68 8.80
N PRO A 159 -6.78 11.29 9.65
CA PRO A 159 -7.87 10.39 9.29
C PRO A 159 -8.79 10.93 8.19
N ASP A 160 -8.81 12.24 8.00
CA ASP A 160 -9.58 12.91 6.96
C ASP A 160 -8.86 12.96 5.60
N TRP A 161 -7.66 12.35 5.50
CA TRP A 161 -6.82 12.36 4.31
C TRP A 161 -6.36 10.97 3.92
N VAL A 162 -6.30 10.71 2.61
CA VAL A 162 -5.73 9.48 2.06
C VAL A 162 -4.66 9.81 1.01
N PHE A 163 -3.67 8.94 0.90
CA PHE A 163 -2.68 9.00 -0.18
C PHE A 163 -3.30 8.63 -1.53
N GLY A 164 -4.24 7.69 -1.52
CA GLY A 164 -4.98 7.24 -2.69
C GLY A 164 -5.89 6.07 -2.34
N ARG A 165 -6.75 5.74 -3.28
CA ARG A 165 -7.61 4.56 -3.24
C ARG A 165 -7.14 3.58 -4.29
N PHE A 166 -6.96 2.32 -3.90
CA PHE A 166 -6.44 1.28 -4.77
C PHE A 166 -7.36 0.08 -4.75
N THR A 167 -7.54 -0.52 -5.90
CA THR A 167 -8.31 -1.76 -6.05
C THR A 167 -7.38 -2.91 -6.40
N ILE A 168 -7.55 -4.03 -5.71
CA ILE A 168 -6.87 -5.28 -5.99
C ILE A 168 -7.75 -6.06 -6.96
N TYR A 169 -7.19 -6.40 -8.11
CA TYR A 169 -7.85 -7.21 -9.13
C TYR A 169 -7.19 -8.59 -9.22
N ALA A 170 -7.99 -9.59 -9.55
CA ALA A 170 -7.49 -10.88 -10.05
C ALA A 170 -7.69 -10.91 -11.56
N ALA A 171 -6.61 -11.04 -12.30
CA ALA A 171 -6.60 -11.25 -13.74
C ALA A 171 -6.26 -12.71 -14.05
N LEU A 172 -6.94 -13.28 -15.03
CA LEU A 172 -6.71 -14.63 -15.55
C LEU A 172 -6.18 -14.53 -16.98
N PRO A 173 -5.32 -15.48 -17.40
CA PRO A 173 -4.88 -15.52 -18.80
C PRO A 173 -6.09 -15.68 -19.73
N THR A 174 -6.02 -14.99 -20.87
CA THR A 174 -7.03 -15.12 -21.91
C THR A 174 -6.88 -16.50 -22.54
N ARG A 175 -7.78 -17.42 -22.27
CA ARG A 175 -7.77 -18.70 -22.97
C ARG A 175 -8.07 -18.45 -24.44
N LYS A 176 -7.04 -18.63 -25.28
CA LYS A 176 -7.21 -18.73 -26.73
C LYS A 176 -7.92 -20.04 -27.11
#